data_7f61a8e235cee5b013e12238c1049290
#
_entry.id   7f61a8e235cee5b013e12238c1049290
#
_cell.length_a   1.000
_cell.length_b   1.000
_cell.length_c   1.000
_cell.angle_alpha   90.00
_cell.angle_beta   90.00
_cell.angle_gamma   90.00
#
_symmetry.space_group_name_H-M   'P 1'
#
loop_
_entity.id
_entity.type
_entity.pdbx_description
1 polymer ?
#
loop_
_entity_poly.entity_id
_entity_poly.type
_entity_poly.pdbx_seq_one_letter_code
_entity_poly.pdbx_strand_id
1 'polypeptide(L)'
;MLHPPFARTAALPPAVREAGADTGSRHSLQTVYRKTVQRCYTLVVGKYLQTDRPAGRSARARAEGEPFMELRSNIKMLNYARKYLLNDTDNILPFPVRPQKPPRTGRLPTLLPRSAPRDEGVPAAALDTLYRSLSGAECGTHACIVLRHGRVVSEGWYAPYSSRYWHVTHSMCKSVTGTAIGMLADEGRLSLDEHVCEIFPEKCGLLTSRRMRAVTVRHLVTMTSGVAFKEAGAVLEGDWVKGFLDADVLFEPGSAFDYNSMNSYMLSAIVKRKTGLGLSAYLRPRLFEPLGFGDVAWETCPQGIEKGGWGMYVYLEDIAKLGQLYLQKGKWTGADGKEQRLLSAAWVEAAVKPDTVHENGEEYGYQLWPHSADHTYMFNGMFGQYVVVAPDLDLVLAVNAGAGNLFTRSRSYTAVREFLKAVARAPAPLPADPSADARLAFTAAHLRFGEAVPEPPVPVRHPWYARVRNALFPPAAPSAPSPIPDSVRPALAQTYRLEENRAGLLPAILGCMEDWYTKGSEKAAFRVGDNTLSLLWTEGGVEYCIPVGFENALEYELDLGGNRFAVGVTGRFTANEDDEPVLKVTLCFLESSSSRLLK
;
A
#
# COMPACT_ATOMS: atom_id res chain seq x y z
N MET A 1 -31.58 25.38 -15.40
CA MET A 1 -32.81 24.85 -14.77
C MET A 1 -32.53 23.45 -14.28
N LEU A 2 -32.82 23.22 -12.97
CA LEU A 2 -32.92 21.96 -12.25
C LEU A 2 -31.61 21.20 -11.89
N HIS A 3 -31.17 21.46 -10.68
CA HIS A 3 -30.35 20.56 -9.86
C HIS A 3 -31.16 19.37 -9.35
N PRO A 4 -30.56 18.20 -9.12
CA PRO A 4 -31.06 17.22 -8.15
C PRO A 4 -30.22 17.24 -6.83
N PRO A 5 -30.78 16.74 -5.73
CA PRO A 5 -30.45 17.16 -4.38
C PRO A 5 -29.37 16.30 -3.70
N PHE A 6 -28.77 16.92 -2.68
CA PHE A 6 -27.85 16.36 -1.70
C PHE A 6 -28.29 15.03 -1.08
N ALA A 7 -27.40 14.03 -1.06
CA ALA A 7 -27.53 12.86 -0.24
C ALA A 7 -26.98 13.13 1.17
N ARG A 8 -27.81 12.96 2.16
CA ARG A 8 -27.57 13.17 3.58
C ARG A 8 -26.59 12.14 4.13
N THR A 9 -25.60 12.60 4.87
CA THR A 9 -24.80 11.81 5.80
C THR A 9 -25.69 11.15 6.87
N ALA A 10 -25.61 9.83 6.99
CA ALA A 10 -26.29 9.09 8.04
C ALA A 10 -25.51 9.24 9.35
N ALA A 11 -26.13 9.92 10.31
CA ALA A 11 -25.71 9.99 11.70
C ALA A 11 -25.90 8.65 12.41
N LEU A 12 -24.98 8.31 13.31
CA LEU A 12 -25.10 7.18 14.23
C LEU A 12 -26.17 7.48 15.31
N PRO A 13 -26.99 6.51 15.72
CA PRO A 13 -27.97 6.73 16.78
C PRO A 13 -27.34 6.69 18.17
N PRO A 14 -27.94 7.40 19.15
CA PRO A 14 -27.42 7.51 20.52
C PRO A 14 -27.60 6.25 21.35
N ALA A 15 -26.80 6.16 22.42
CA ALA A 15 -26.75 5.09 23.40
C ALA A 15 -28.14 4.78 24.04
N VAL A 16 -28.45 3.49 24.14
CA VAL A 16 -29.60 2.99 24.89
C VAL A 16 -29.17 2.70 26.34
N ARG A 17 -29.82 3.37 27.29
CA ARG A 17 -29.72 3.11 28.71
C ARG A 17 -30.44 1.80 29.09
N GLU A 18 -29.98 1.21 30.18
CA GLU A 18 -30.39 -0.04 30.79
C GLU A 18 -31.92 -0.23 30.91
N ALA A 19 -32.37 -1.44 30.65
CA ALA A 19 -33.62 -1.99 31.23
C ALA A 19 -33.50 -3.51 31.37
N GLY A 20 -33.69 -3.97 32.56
CA GLY A 20 -34.26 -5.16 33.15
C GLY A 20 -34.11 -6.51 32.44
N ALA A 21 -33.63 -7.49 33.22
CA ALA A 21 -33.65 -8.90 32.87
C ALA A 21 -35.04 -9.40 32.48
N ASP A 22 -35.16 -9.99 31.27
CA ASP A 22 -36.23 -10.91 30.95
C ASP A 22 -35.70 -12.09 30.11
N THR A 23 -36.12 -13.27 30.53
CA THR A 23 -35.76 -14.59 30.02
C THR A 23 -36.58 -14.92 28.77
N GLY A 24 -36.13 -14.52 27.61
CA GLY A 24 -36.85 -14.83 26.40
C GLY A 24 -36.20 -14.31 25.14
N SER A 25 -35.07 -14.86 24.71
CA SER A 25 -34.79 -14.87 23.27
C SER A 25 -33.45 -15.55 22.86
N ARG A 26 -33.39 -16.85 22.81
CA ARG A 26 -32.40 -17.56 21.98
C ARG A 26 -32.56 -17.20 20.49
N HIS A 27 -33.70 -16.66 20.08
CA HIS A 27 -33.99 -16.23 18.70
C HIS A 27 -33.41 -14.86 18.34
N SER A 28 -33.25 -13.93 19.29
CA SER A 28 -32.69 -12.59 19.02
C SER A 28 -31.17 -12.62 18.84
N LEU A 29 -30.47 -13.44 19.61
CA LEU A 29 -29.02 -13.61 19.50
C LEU A 29 -28.60 -14.22 18.15
N GLN A 30 -29.35 -15.19 17.61
CA GLN A 30 -29.09 -15.74 16.28
C GLN A 30 -29.32 -14.72 15.16
N THR A 31 -30.31 -13.83 15.31
CA THR A 31 -30.61 -12.80 14.31
C THR A 31 -29.60 -11.65 14.37
N VAL A 32 -29.14 -11.23 15.54
CA VAL A 32 -28.02 -10.28 15.69
C VAL A 32 -26.72 -10.89 15.23
N TYR A 33 -26.43 -12.13 15.57
CA TYR A 33 -25.27 -12.88 15.10
C TYR A 33 -25.26 -13.00 13.56
N ARG A 34 -26.35 -13.38 12.91
CA ARG A 34 -26.46 -13.42 11.45
C ARG A 34 -26.25 -12.04 10.81
N LYS A 35 -26.84 -10.97 11.36
CA LYS A 35 -26.66 -9.61 10.83
C LYS A 35 -25.25 -9.08 11.05
N THR A 36 -24.59 -9.42 12.15
CA THR A 36 -23.22 -9.01 12.44
C THR A 36 -22.21 -9.81 11.61
N VAL A 37 -22.37 -11.12 11.50
CA VAL A 37 -21.57 -11.97 10.59
C VAL A 37 -21.78 -11.55 9.14
N GLN A 38 -23.01 -11.25 8.73
CA GLN A 38 -23.32 -10.72 7.40
C GLN A 38 -22.67 -9.34 7.17
N ARG A 39 -22.65 -8.46 8.18
CA ARG A 39 -21.95 -7.16 8.10
C ARG A 39 -20.43 -7.30 8.09
N CYS A 40 -19.84 -8.16 8.89
CA CYS A 40 -18.40 -8.45 8.85
C CYS A 40 -18.03 -9.15 7.54
N TYR A 41 -18.85 -10.10 7.07
CA TYR A 41 -18.70 -10.71 5.76
C TYR A 41 -18.81 -9.67 4.63
N THR A 42 -19.74 -8.73 4.70
CA THR A 42 -19.92 -7.64 3.74
C THR A 42 -18.82 -6.58 3.87
N LEU A 43 -18.27 -6.30 5.05
CA LEU A 43 -17.17 -5.36 5.25
C LEU A 43 -15.79 -5.94 4.87
N VAL A 44 -15.55 -7.21 5.15
CA VAL A 44 -14.24 -7.85 4.91
C VAL A 44 -14.23 -8.63 3.57
N VAL A 45 -15.36 -9.17 3.16
CA VAL A 45 -15.46 -10.04 1.98
C VAL A 45 -16.40 -9.46 0.91
N GLY A 46 -17.47 -8.76 1.29
CA GLY A 46 -18.50 -8.27 0.37
C GLY A 46 -18.04 -7.13 -0.53
N LYS A 47 -17.05 -6.31 -0.11
CA LYS A 47 -16.39 -5.35 -1.02
C LYS A 47 -15.40 -6.02 -1.95
N TYR A 48 -14.90 -7.21 -1.61
CA TYR A 48 -14.07 -8.02 -2.49
C TYR A 48 -14.87 -8.87 -3.50
N LEU A 49 -16.19 -9.05 -3.25
CA LEU A 49 -17.07 -9.88 -4.08
C LEU A 49 -18.12 -9.09 -4.87
N GLN A 50 -18.17 -7.77 -4.76
CA GLN A 50 -18.91 -6.90 -5.68
C GLN A 50 -18.07 -6.57 -6.91
N THR A 51 -17.59 -7.59 -7.61
CA THR A 51 -17.47 -7.50 -9.05
C THR A 51 -18.87 -7.71 -9.60
N ASP A 52 -19.39 -6.75 -10.32
CA ASP A 52 -20.70 -6.74 -10.96
C ASP A 52 -21.02 -8.10 -11.60
N ARG A 53 -22.06 -8.75 -11.09
CA ARG A 53 -22.61 -9.92 -11.77
C ARG A 53 -23.41 -9.40 -12.95
N PRO A 54 -23.15 -9.82 -14.19
CA PRO A 54 -24.02 -9.49 -15.31
C PRO A 54 -25.41 -10.08 -15.04
N ALA A 55 -26.41 -9.24 -15.01
CA ALA A 55 -27.81 -9.63 -15.01
C ALA A 55 -28.13 -10.29 -16.36
N GLY A 56 -28.12 -11.60 -16.42
CA GLY A 56 -28.61 -12.32 -17.60
C GLY A 56 -27.88 -13.61 -17.96
N ARG A 57 -27.80 -14.59 -17.07
CA ARG A 57 -27.71 -16.00 -17.47
C ARG A 57 -28.59 -16.87 -16.57
N SER A 58 -29.40 -17.68 -17.25
CA SER A 58 -30.50 -18.45 -16.75
C SER A 58 -30.20 -19.34 -15.53
N ALA A 59 -31.20 -19.47 -14.68
CA ALA A 59 -31.27 -20.29 -13.46
C ALA A 59 -31.06 -21.81 -13.67
N ARG A 60 -30.71 -22.28 -14.86
CA ARG A 60 -30.54 -23.70 -15.16
C ARG A 60 -29.14 -24.28 -14.94
N ALA A 61 -28.10 -23.45 -14.68
CA ALA A 61 -26.73 -23.92 -14.42
C ALA A 61 -26.41 -24.18 -12.95
N ARG A 62 -27.38 -24.03 -12.04
CA ARG A 62 -27.22 -24.19 -10.58
C ARG A 62 -27.54 -25.59 -10.01
N ALA A 63 -27.80 -26.57 -10.82
CA ALA A 63 -28.30 -27.88 -10.35
C ALA A 63 -27.24 -28.99 -10.30
N GLU A 64 -25.99 -28.73 -10.66
CA GLU A 64 -24.93 -29.76 -10.59
C GLU A 64 -23.81 -29.32 -9.67
N GLY A 65 -23.94 -29.75 -8.38
CA GLY A 65 -22.85 -29.83 -7.40
C GLY A 65 -22.19 -28.50 -7.02
N GLU A 66 -22.56 -27.91 -5.88
CA GLU A 66 -21.64 -26.95 -5.24
C GLU A 66 -20.28 -27.64 -5.03
N PRO A 67 -19.16 -27.06 -5.49
CA PRO A 67 -17.88 -27.72 -5.39
C PRO A 67 -17.48 -27.89 -3.92
N PHE A 68 -17.13 -29.12 -3.56
CA PHE A 68 -16.77 -29.54 -2.20
C PHE A 68 -15.66 -28.68 -1.58
N MET A 69 -14.79 -28.11 -2.39
CA MET A 69 -13.69 -27.24 -1.99
C MET A 69 -14.15 -25.84 -1.56
N GLU A 70 -15.16 -25.27 -2.21
CA GLU A 70 -15.75 -23.97 -1.80
C GLU A 70 -16.42 -24.10 -0.42
N LEU A 71 -17.12 -25.22 -0.19
CA LEU A 71 -17.71 -25.51 1.12
C LEU A 71 -16.64 -25.62 2.22
N ARG A 72 -15.51 -26.30 1.95
CA ARG A 72 -14.40 -26.45 2.90
C ARG A 72 -13.74 -25.10 3.22
N SER A 73 -13.51 -24.27 2.21
CA SER A 73 -12.97 -22.91 2.37
C SER A 73 -13.93 -22.03 3.19
N ASN A 74 -15.22 -22.09 2.90
CA ASN A 74 -16.26 -21.37 3.63
C ASN A 74 -16.34 -21.79 5.12
N ILE A 75 -16.22 -23.09 5.41
CA ILE A 75 -16.19 -23.58 6.80
C ILE A 75 -14.96 -23.06 7.55
N LYS A 76 -13.78 -23.07 6.92
CA LYS A 76 -12.56 -22.52 7.52
C LYS A 76 -12.71 -21.03 7.80
N MET A 77 -13.25 -20.25 6.85
CA MET A 77 -13.51 -18.83 7.01
C MET A 77 -14.52 -18.53 8.12
N LEU A 78 -15.58 -19.33 8.24
CA LEU A 78 -16.55 -19.19 9.34
C LEU A 78 -15.91 -19.47 10.70
N ASN A 79 -15.06 -20.50 10.80
CA ASN A 79 -14.34 -20.80 12.03
C ASN A 79 -13.33 -19.69 12.39
N TYR A 80 -12.61 -19.17 11.42
CA TYR A 80 -11.71 -18.02 11.61
C TYR A 80 -12.48 -16.80 12.09
N ALA A 81 -13.58 -16.42 11.42
CA ALA A 81 -14.42 -15.31 11.83
C ALA A 81 -14.98 -15.50 13.26
N ARG A 82 -15.39 -16.74 13.61
CA ARG A 82 -15.83 -17.06 14.97
C ARG A 82 -14.72 -16.85 15.99
N LYS A 83 -13.51 -17.35 15.74
CA LYS A 83 -12.35 -17.19 16.64
C LYS A 83 -12.00 -15.70 16.79
N TYR A 84 -11.96 -14.95 15.69
CA TYR A 84 -11.72 -13.51 15.71
C TYR A 84 -12.76 -12.78 16.56
N LEU A 85 -14.06 -13.10 16.40
CA LEU A 85 -15.15 -12.51 17.17
C LEU A 85 -15.11 -12.90 18.66
N LEU A 86 -14.60 -14.08 18.98
CA LEU A 86 -14.45 -14.55 20.37
C LEU A 86 -13.14 -14.12 21.00
N ASN A 87 -12.30 -13.35 20.28
CA ASN A 87 -10.96 -12.92 20.72
C ASN A 87 -10.00 -14.10 21.05
N ASP A 88 -10.19 -15.26 20.39
CA ASP A 88 -9.31 -16.43 20.49
C ASP A 88 -8.14 -16.25 19.49
N THR A 89 -7.29 -15.26 19.79
CA THR A 89 -6.19 -14.87 18.91
C THR A 89 -5.03 -15.86 18.92
N ASP A 90 -4.87 -16.60 20.02
CA ASP A 90 -3.75 -17.55 20.19
C ASP A 90 -3.88 -18.76 19.24
N ASN A 91 -5.12 -19.11 18.85
CA ASN A 91 -5.44 -20.24 17.98
C ASN A 91 -6.14 -19.84 16.69
N ILE A 92 -6.05 -18.58 16.30
CA ILE A 92 -6.83 -18.04 15.17
C ILE A 92 -6.47 -18.74 13.85
N LEU A 93 -5.21 -19.03 13.61
CA LEU A 93 -4.72 -19.77 12.46
C LEU A 93 -4.45 -21.26 12.81
N PRO A 94 -4.53 -22.15 11.82
CA PRO A 94 -4.27 -23.59 12.02
C PRO A 94 -2.77 -23.94 12.07
N PHE A 95 -1.89 -22.95 12.02
CA PHE A 95 -0.43 -23.06 12.05
C PHE A 95 0.16 -21.94 12.92
N PRO A 96 1.41 -22.08 13.41
CA PRO A 96 2.06 -21.04 14.21
C PRO A 96 2.18 -19.73 13.44
N VAL A 97 1.72 -18.65 14.07
CA VAL A 97 1.89 -17.28 13.58
C VAL A 97 3.37 -16.90 13.70
N ARG A 98 3.91 -16.23 12.70
CA ARG A 98 5.27 -15.73 12.68
C ARG A 98 5.28 -14.26 12.29
N PRO A 99 6.20 -13.47 12.83
CA PRO A 99 6.41 -12.11 12.33
C PRO A 99 6.64 -12.11 10.82
N GLN A 100 5.84 -11.34 10.11
CA GLN A 100 5.90 -11.29 8.64
C GLN A 100 6.81 -10.18 8.13
N LYS A 101 6.88 -9.06 8.88
CA LYS A 101 7.71 -7.93 8.48
C LYS A 101 9.20 -8.30 8.58
N PRO A 102 9.94 -8.30 7.47
CA PRO A 102 11.34 -8.63 7.48
C PRO A 102 12.17 -7.50 8.14
N PRO A 103 13.28 -7.84 8.81
CA PRO A 103 14.19 -6.85 9.36
C PRO A 103 14.99 -6.16 8.25
N ARG A 104 15.29 -4.85 8.43
CA ARG A 104 16.25 -4.13 7.59
C ARG A 104 17.68 -4.48 7.97
N THR A 105 18.57 -4.56 6.97
CA THR A 105 20.02 -4.69 7.21
C THR A 105 20.72 -3.33 7.28
N GLY A 106 20.06 -2.26 6.84
CA GLY A 106 20.59 -0.91 6.79
C GLY A 106 21.31 -0.57 5.48
N ARG A 107 21.27 -1.45 4.47
CA ARG A 107 21.80 -1.14 3.14
C ARG A 107 20.92 -0.12 2.45
N LEU A 108 21.47 1.05 2.17
CA LEU A 108 20.80 2.13 1.44
C LEU A 108 20.97 1.97 -0.08
N PRO A 109 20.05 2.52 -0.90
CA PRO A 109 20.17 2.51 -2.35
C PRO A 109 21.35 3.35 -2.86
N THR A 110 21.93 2.95 -3.98
CA THR A 110 22.77 3.82 -4.79
C THR A 110 21.87 4.82 -5.48
N LEU A 111 22.06 6.11 -5.20
CA LEU A 111 21.17 7.15 -5.73
C LEU A 111 21.40 7.39 -7.23
N LEU A 112 20.31 7.63 -7.96
CA LEU A 112 20.36 8.11 -9.34
C LEU A 112 20.93 9.53 -9.43
N PRO A 113 21.49 9.97 -10.56
CA PRO A 113 21.88 11.36 -10.74
C PRO A 113 20.67 12.29 -10.62
N ARG A 114 20.90 13.49 -10.06
CA ARG A 114 19.88 14.56 -9.93
C ARG A 114 20.11 15.61 -10.99
N SER A 115 19.04 16.28 -11.42
CA SER A 115 19.07 17.42 -12.34
C SER A 115 17.99 18.43 -11.97
N ALA A 116 18.20 19.70 -12.32
CA ALA A 116 17.15 20.68 -12.13
C ALA A 116 15.98 20.39 -13.09
N PRO A 117 14.71 20.53 -12.64
CA PRO A 117 13.55 20.22 -13.48
C PRO A 117 13.56 20.90 -14.85
N ARG A 118 13.94 22.18 -14.89
CA ARG A 118 13.98 22.97 -16.12
C ARG A 118 15.01 22.44 -17.14
N ASP A 119 16.15 21.92 -16.66
CA ASP A 119 17.22 21.43 -17.51
C ASP A 119 16.79 20.16 -18.25
N GLU A 120 15.88 19.40 -17.65
CA GLU A 120 15.24 18.23 -18.23
C GLU A 120 13.85 18.52 -18.82
N GLY A 121 13.48 19.79 -18.99
CA GLY A 121 12.22 20.20 -19.63
C GLY A 121 10.97 19.96 -18.78
N VAL A 122 11.08 19.88 -17.45
CA VAL A 122 9.93 19.74 -16.53
C VAL A 122 9.60 21.07 -15.89
N PRO A 123 8.37 21.64 -16.10
CA PRO A 123 8.00 22.91 -15.50
C PRO A 123 7.89 22.83 -13.98
N ALA A 124 8.56 23.74 -13.26
CA ALA A 124 8.47 23.82 -11.80
C ALA A 124 7.02 24.06 -11.33
N ALA A 125 6.24 24.85 -12.07
CA ALA A 125 4.81 25.07 -11.79
C ALA A 125 3.97 23.79 -11.90
N ALA A 126 4.31 22.87 -12.81
CA ALA A 126 3.62 21.58 -12.93
C ALA A 126 3.94 20.67 -11.74
N LEU A 127 5.20 20.68 -11.26
CA LEU A 127 5.60 19.95 -10.05
C LEU A 127 4.94 20.54 -8.79
N ASP A 128 4.88 21.86 -8.65
CA ASP A 128 4.15 22.50 -7.54
C ASP A 128 2.68 22.06 -7.52
N THR A 129 2.02 22.09 -8.67
CA THR A 129 0.64 21.64 -8.82
C THR A 129 0.49 20.15 -8.49
N LEU A 130 1.40 19.30 -8.95
CA LEU A 130 1.41 17.87 -8.64
C LEU A 130 1.46 17.65 -7.13
N TYR A 131 2.45 18.23 -6.44
CA TYR A 131 2.63 18.02 -5.00
C TYR A 131 1.46 18.55 -4.18
N ARG A 132 0.90 19.71 -4.53
CA ARG A 132 -0.33 20.24 -3.91
C ARG A 132 -1.53 19.36 -4.15
N SER A 133 -1.67 18.80 -5.35
CA SER A 133 -2.76 17.87 -5.69
C SER A 133 -2.64 16.51 -4.99
N LEU A 134 -1.41 16.07 -4.70
CA LEU A 134 -1.11 14.86 -3.93
C LEU A 134 -1.23 15.09 -2.41
N SER A 135 -1.33 16.34 -1.95
CA SER A 135 -1.48 16.69 -0.53
C SER A 135 -2.91 16.47 -0.04
N GLY A 136 -3.06 16.41 1.28
CA GLY A 136 -4.36 16.23 1.94
C GLY A 136 -4.71 14.77 2.26
N ALA A 137 -5.69 14.62 3.14
CA ALA A 137 -6.06 13.34 3.72
C ALA A 137 -6.59 12.31 2.71
N GLU A 138 -7.19 12.77 1.60
CA GLU A 138 -7.80 11.86 0.61
C GLU A 138 -6.75 11.10 -0.23
N CYS A 139 -5.59 11.72 -0.48
CA CYS A 139 -4.49 11.08 -1.21
C CYS A 139 -3.63 10.22 -0.31
N GLY A 140 -3.46 10.62 0.96
CA GLY A 140 -2.63 9.92 1.92
C GLY A 140 -1.19 9.72 1.41
N THR A 141 -0.65 10.67 0.66
CA THR A 141 0.66 10.54 0.01
C THR A 141 1.78 10.56 1.05
N HIS A 142 2.72 9.62 0.91
CA HIS A 142 3.93 9.51 1.72
C HIS A 142 5.14 10.10 1.01
N ALA A 143 5.27 9.80 -0.27
CA ALA A 143 6.37 10.28 -1.09
C ALA A 143 6.01 10.24 -2.59
N CYS A 144 6.65 11.12 -3.35
CA CYS A 144 6.60 11.12 -4.82
C CYS A 144 8.00 11.45 -5.35
N ILE A 145 8.46 10.70 -6.36
CA ILE A 145 9.72 10.93 -7.06
C ILE A 145 9.46 10.97 -8.57
N VAL A 146 10.06 11.94 -9.25
CA VAL A 146 9.94 12.12 -10.70
C VAL A 146 11.31 12.02 -11.34
N LEU A 147 11.43 11.08 -12.29
CA LEU A 147 12.60 10.88 -13.12
C LEU A 147 12.31 11.36 -14.54
N ARG A 148 13.26 12.03 -15.17
CA ARG A 148 13.27 12.28 -16.61
C ARG A 148 14.66 12.10 -17.17
N HIS A 149 14.77 11.50 -18.34
CA HIS A 149 16.06 11.15 -18.99
C HIS A 149 17.01 10.38 -18.05
N GLY A 150 16.46 9.50 -17.22
CA GLY A 150 17.21 8.71 -16.23
C GLY A 150 17.72 9.50 -15.01
N ARG A 151 17.31 10.76 -14.83
CA ARG A 151 17.70 11.63 -13.71
C ARG A 151 16.51 11.95 -12.81
N VAL A 152 16.73 11.99 -11.51
CA VAL A 152 15.72 12.50 -10.58
C VAL A 152 15.66 14.01 -10.73
N VAL A 153 14.51 14.52 -11.18
CA VAL A 153 14.25 15.95 -11.37
C VAL A 153 13.50 16.57 -10.21
N SER A 154 12.78 15.78 -9.46
CA SER A 154 12.08 16.25 -8.25
C SER A 154 11.75 15.10 -7.33
N GLU A 155 11.76 15.36 -6.02
CA GLU A 155 11.31 14.45 -4.99
C GLU A 155 10.55 15.22 -3.90
N GLY A 156 9.42 14.69 -3.47
CA GLY A 156 8.57 15.22 -2.41
C GLY A 156 8.34 14.18 -1.34
N TRP A 157 8.72 14.50 -0.10
CA TRP A 157 8.55 13.66 1.07
C TRP A 157 7.56 14.32 2.02
N TYR A 158 6.44 13.67 2.28
CA TYR A 158 5.38 14.18 3.15
C TYR A 158 5.69 13.79 4.60
N ALA A 159 6.29 14.73 5.36
CA ALA A 159 6.71 14.44 6.73
C ALA A 159 5.55 13.81 7.55
N PRO A 160 5.82 12.74 8.34
CA PRO A 160 7.14 12.28 8.80
C PRO A 160 7.85 11.29 7.87
N TYR A 161 7.30 10.95 6.71
CA TYR A 161 7.93 10.03 5.77
C TYR A 161 9.20 10.62 5.17
N SER A 162 10.19 9.78 4.89
CA SER A 162 11.49 10.19 4.35
C SER A 162 12.17 9.07 3.55
N SER A 163 13.20 9.43 2.78
CA SER A 163 14.00 8.48 1.99
C SER A 163 14.80 7.47 2.83
N ARG A 164 14.86 7.63 4.16
CA ARG A 164 15.57 6.71 5.08
C ARG A 164 14.87 5.36 5.23
N TYR A 165 13.60 5.28 4.88
CA TYR A 165 12.79 4.08 5.07
C TYR A 165 12.39 3.46 3.73
N TRP A 166 12.49 2.15 3.67
CA TRP A 166 11.81 1.38 2.64
C TRP A 166 10.29 1.40 2.87
N HIS A 167 9.52 0.92 1.92
CA HIS A 167 8.07 0.92 2.04
C HIS A 167 7.47 -0.37 1.46
N VAL A 168 6.37 -0.83 2.04
CA VAL A 168 5.61 -1.97 1.50
C VAL A 168 4.98 -1.58 0.15
N THR A 169 5.13 -2.46 -0.83
CA THR A 169 4.69 -2.19 -2.21
C THR A 169 3.27 -2.66 -2.50
N HIS A 170 2.70 -3.49 -1.62
CA HIS A 170 1.49 -4.25 -1.95
C HIS A 170 1.62 -4.90 -3.33
N SER A 171 0.56 -4.83 -4.17
CA SER A 171 0.56 -5.48 -5.49
C SER A 171 1.55 -4.91 -6.51
N MET A 172 2.17 -3.77 -6.25
CA MET A 172 3.19 -3.20 -7.14
C MET A 172 4.37 -4.18 -7.36
N CYS A 173 4.70 -5.01 -6.37
CA CYS A 173 5.76 -6.02 -6.49
C CYS A 173 5.46 -7.14 -7.50
N LYS A 174 4.21 -7.27 -7.98
CA LYS A 174 3.89 -8.22 -9.05
C LYS A 174 4.73 -7.99 -10.29
N SER A 175 5.02 -6.73 -10.61
CA SER A 175 5.89 -6.39 -11.74
C SER A 175 7.34 -6.84 -11.52
N VAL A 176 7.82 -6.85 -10.27
CA VAL A 176 9.13 -7.43 -9.92
C VAL A 176 9.11 -8.95 -10.08
N THR A 177 8.03 -9.61 -9.64
CA THR A 177 7.84 -11.05 -9.83
C THR A 177 7.76 -11.41 -11.32
N GLY A 178 7.03 -10.61 -12.13
CA GLY A 178 6.99 -10.73 -13.57
C GLY A 178 8.36 -10.59 -14.23
N THR A 179 9.17 -9.65 -13.74
CA THR A 179 10.58 -9.49 -14.18
C THR A 179 11.40 -10.76 -13.93
N ALA A 180 11.23 -11.41 -12.77
CA ALA A 180 11.91 -12.68 -12.46
C ALA A 180 11.51 -13.79 -13.45
N ILE A 181 10.24 -13.86 -13.83
CA ILE A 181 9.76 -14.81 -14.84
C ILE A 181 10.36 -14.48 -16.21
N GLY A 182 10.46 -13.20 -16.57
CA GLY A 182 11.12 -12.77 -17.82
C GLY A 182 12.58 -13.18 -17.87
N MET A 183 13.31 -13.01 -16.78
CA MET A 183 14.72 -13.44 -16.69
C MET A 183 14.85 -14.96 -16.81
N LEU A 184 13.95 -15.75 -16.19
CA LEU A 184 13.96 -17.20 -16.36
C LEU A 184 13.64 -17.64 -17.80
N ALA A 185 12.75 -16.92 -18.48
CA ALA A 185 12.43 -17.16 -19.88
C ALA A 185 13.62 -16.80 -20.78
N ASP A 186 14.27 -15.65 -20.55
CA ASP A 186 15.49 -15.23 -21.27
C ASP A 186 16.65 -16.21 -21.05
N GLU A 187 16.75 -16.84 -19.86
CA GLU A 187 17.74 -17.90 -19.56
C GLU A 187 17.36 -19.26 -20.20
N GLY A 188 16.22 -19.37 -20.87
CA GLY A 188 15.72 -20.63 -21.43
C GLY A 188 15.33 -21.70 -20.40
N ARG A 189 15.13 -21.31 -19.14
CA ARG A 189 14.82 -22.20 -18.00
C ARG A 189 13.33 -22.35 -17.75
N LEU A 190 12.50 -21.53 -18.39
CA LEU A 190 11.05 -21.52 -18.24
C LEU A 190 10.39 -21.14 -19.56
N SER A 191 9.37 -21.90 -19.96
CA SER A 191 8.46 -21.50 -21.03
C SER A 191 7.17 -20.95 -20.43
N LEU A 192 6.61 -19.90 -21.04
CA LEU A 192 5.28 -19.41 -20.66
C LEU A 192 4.17 -20.44 -20.96
N ASP A 193 4.40 -21.35 -21.87
CA ASP A 193 3.44 -22.39 -22.26
C ASP A 193 3.57 -23.68 -21.43
N GLU A 194 4.55 -23.72 -20.49
CA GLU A 194 4.73 -24.85 -19.57
C GLU A 194 3.56 -24.94 -18.59
N HIS A 195 3.01 -26.14 -18.41
CA HIS A 195 1.88 -26.37 -17.51
C HIS A 195 2.31 -26.37 -16.04
N VAL A 196 1.53 -25.69 -15.20
CA VAL A 196 1.86 -25.56 -13.76
C VAL A 196 1.88 -26.96 -13.08
N CYS A 197 1.01 -27.88 -13.50
CA CYS A 197 1.01 -29.25 -12.98
C CYS A 197 2.27 -30.05 -13.38
N GLU A 198 2.92 -29.73 -14.47
CA GLU A 198 4.20 -30.35 -14.86
C GLU A 198 5.37 -29.82 -14.02
N ILE A 199 5.26 -28.57 -13.57
CA ILE A 199 6.25 -27.97 -12.66
C ILE A 199 6.14 -28.55 -11.23
N PHE A 200 4.92 -28.89 -10.78
CA PHE A 200 4.64 -29.43 -9.45
C PHE A 200 3.91 -30.80 -9.52
N PRO A 201 4.49 -31.81 -10.18
CA PRO A 201 3.81 -33.09 -10.44
C PRO A 201 3.42 -33.82 -9.14
N GLU A 202 4.21 -33.66 -8.07
CA GLU A 202 3.94 -34.28 -6.77
C GLU A 202 2.72 -33.69 -6.04
N LYS A 203 2.25 -32.51 -6.48
CA LYS A 203 1.06 -31.83 -5.93
C LYS A 203 -0.18 -31.99 -6.79
N CYS A 204 -0.02 -32.45 -8.03
CA CYS A 204 -1.12 -32.73 -8.98
C CYS A 204 -1.45 -34.23 -8.98
N GLY A 205 -2.54 -34.62 -8.28
CA GLY A 205 -2.99 -36.01 -8.17
C GLY A 205 -4.05 -36.39 -9.21
N LEU A 206 -4.61 -37.60 -9.06
CA LEU A 206 -5.68 -38.11 -9.95
C LEU A 206 -6.95 -37.23 -9.93
N LEU A 207 -7.23 -36.57 -8.81
CA LEU A 207 -8.40 -35.71 -8.63
C LEU A 207 -8.20 -34.29 -9.17
N THR A 208 -6.99 -33.92 -9.62
CA THR A 208 -6.75 -32.61 -10.22
C THR A 208 -7.56 -32.45 -11.50
N SER A 209 -8.40 -31.40 -11.57
CA SER A 209 -9.33 -31.16 -12.67
C SER A 209 -8.63 -30.99 -14.02
N ARG A 210 -9.33 -31.27 -15.12
CA ARG A 210 -8.83 -31.06 -16.49
C ARG A 210 -8.43 -29.59 -16.70
N ARG A 211 -9.25 -28.64 -16.21
CA ARG A 211 -8.97 -27.21 -16.33
C ARG A 211 -7.70 -26.82 -15.57
N MET A 212 -7.50 -27.32 -14.35
CA MET A 212 -6.28 -27.05 -13.60
C MET A 212 -5.05 -27.58 -14.34
N ARG A 213 -5.12 -28.77 -14.95
CA ARG A 213 -4.02 -29.31 -15.77
C ARG A 213 -3.72 -28.46 -17.01
N ALA A 214 -4.68 -27.67 -17.49
CA ALA A 214 -4.52 -26.77 -18.62
C ALA A 214 -3.95 -25.40 -18.23
N VAL A 215 -3.81 -25.08 -16.93
CA VAL A 215 -3.22 -23.83 -16.48
C VAL A 215 -1.73 -23.81 -16.80
N THR A 216 -1.29 -22.78 -17.56
CA THR A 216 0.11 -22.55 -17.92
C THR A 216 0.69 -21.35 -17.16
N VAL A 217 2.00 -21.18 -17.23
CA VAL A 217 2.69 -19.98 -16.69
C VAL A 217 2.15 -18.71 -17.34
N ARG A 218 1.81 -18.73 -18.65
CA ARG A 218 1.17 -17.62 -19.36
C ARG A 218 -0.10 -17.17 -18.68
N HIS A 219 -0.99 -18.11 -18.34
CA HIS A 219 -2.24 -17.80 -17.65
C HIS A 219 -2.03 -17.16 -16.27
N LEU A 220 -0.90 -17.47 -15.59
CA LEU A 220 -0.54 -16.84 -14.32
C LEU A 220 -0.05 -15.39 -14.52
N VAL A 221 0.84 -15.14 -15.50
CA VAL A 221 1.40 -13.79 -15.73
C VAL A 221 0.34 -12.83 -16.26
N THR A 222 -0.67 -13.33 -17.01
CA THR A 222 -1.74 -12.52 -17.61
C THR A 222 -3.03 -12.46 -16.77
N MET A 223 -3.04 -13.07 -15.57
CA MET A 223 -4.22 -13.14 -14.70
C MET A 223 -5.45 -13.79 -15.36
N THR A 224 -5.23 -14.83 -16.15
CA THR A 224 -6.28 -15.55 -16.88
C THR A 224 -6.40 -17.02 -16.48
N SER A 225 -5.89 -17.39 -15.31
CA SER A 225 -5.94 -18.80 -14.85
C SER A 225 -7.34 -19.30 -14.49
N GLY A 226 -8.22 -18.42 -14.01
CA GLY A 226 -9.56 -18.75 -13.52
C GLY A 226 -9.59 -19.51 -12.19
N VAL A 227 -8.46 -19.63 -11.49
CA VAL A 227 -8.35 -20.40 -10.23
C VAL A 227 -9.05 -19.69 -9.09
N ALA A 228 -9.96 -20.38 -8.38
CA ALA A 228 -10.79 -19.82 -7.32
C ALA A 228 -10.06 -19.60 -5.98
N PHE A 229 -8.83 -20.05 -5.84
CA PHE A 229 -8.02 -19.85 -4.63
C PHE A 229 -7.47 -18.43 -4.58
N LYS A 230 -7.96 -17.62 -3.62
CA LYS A 230 -7.59 -16.22 -3.45
C LYS A 230 -6.93 -15.97 -2.08
N GLU A 231 -6.43 -14.77 -1.83
CA GLU A 231 -5.68 -14.37 -0.64
C GLU A 231 -6.40 -14.74 0.66
N ALA A 232 -7.72 -14.52 0.73
CA ALA A 232 -8.51 -14.84 1.92
C ALA A 232 -8.50 -16.36 2.24
N GLY A 233 -8.45 -17.22 1.22
CA GLY A 233 -8.30 -18.66 1.39
C GLY A 233 -6.87 -19.03 1.78
N ALA A 234 -5.88 -18.35 1.22
CA ALA A 234 -4.47 -18.60 1.47
C ALA A 234 -4.08 -18.38 2.93
N VAL A 235 -4.61 -17.34 3.60
CA VAL A 235 -4.36 -17.05 5.02
C VAL A 235 -4.65 -18.26 5.92
N LEU A 236 -5.56 -19.14 5.52
CA LEU A 236 -5.97 -20.32 6.30
C LEU A 236 -5.30 -21.64 5.86
N GLU A 237 -4.40 -21.58 4.89
CA GLU A 237 -3.73 -22.75 4.33
C GLU A 237 -2.23 -22.76 4.69
N GLY A 238 -1.74 -23.91 5.17
CA GLY A 238 -0.31 -24.12 5.44
C GLY A 238 0.52 -24.39 4.18
N ASP A 239 -0.08 -24.90 3.11
CA ASP A 239 0.55 -25.17 1.81
C ASP A 239 -0.22 -24.46 0.69
N TRP A 240 0.24 -23.25 0.34
CA TRP A 240 -0.44 -22.42 -0.65
C TRP A 240 -0.33 -22.97 -2.07
N VAL A 241 0.76 -23.64 -2.42
CA VAL A 241 0.90 -24.32 -3.73
C VAL A 241 -0.15 -25.42 -3.87
N LYS A 242 -0.28 -26.25 -2.82
CA LYS A 242 -1.28 -27.32 -2.80
C LYS A 242 -2.70 -26.74 -2.81
N GLY A 243 -2.96 -25.69 -2.00
CA GLY A 243 -4.25 -24.99 -1.99
C GLY A 243 -4.65 -24.42 -3.35
N PHE A 244 -3.70 -23.85 -4.08
CA PHE A 244 -3.92 -23.36 -5.45
C PHE A 244 -4.24 -24.50 -6.43
N LEU A 245 -3.48 -25.59 -6.41
CA LEU A 245 -3.61 -26.71 -7.34
C LEU A 245 -4.83 -27.61 -7.06
N ASP A 246 -5.34 -27.58 -5.82
CA ASP A 246 -6.58 -28.29 -5.45
C ASP A 246 -7.85 -27.44 -5.70
N ALA A 247 -7.71 -26.16 -6.01
CA ALA A 247 -8.85 -25.26 -6.16
C ALA A 247 -9.62 -25.50 -7.47
N ASP A 248 -10.88 -25.08 -7.47
CA ASP A 248 -11.69 -25.06 -8.67
C ASP A 248 -11.18 -24.03 -9.66
N VAL A 249 -11.42 -24.29 -10.96
CA VAL A 249 -11.12 -23.36 -12.04
C VAL A 249 -12.45 -22.93 -12.68
N LEU A 250 -12.80 -21.66 -12.49
CA LEU A 250 -14.14 -21.10 -12.75
C LEU A 250 -14.48 -21.00 -14.26
N PHE A 251 -13.45 -20.82 -15.08
CA PHE A 251 -13.59 -20.72 -16.55
C PHE A 251 -12.39 -21.39 -17.24
N GLU A 252 -12.46 -21.58 -18.54
CA GLU A 252 -11.34 -22.14 -19.31
C GLU A 252 -10.13 -21.20 -19.20
N PRO A 253 -8.94 -21.69 -18.78
CA PRO A 253 -7.74 -20.86 -18.68
C PRO A 253 -7.46 -20.11 -19.98
N GLY A 254 -7.17 -18.83 -19.88
CA GLY A 254 -6.97 -17.93 -21.02
C GLY A 254 -8.23 -17.26 -21.56
N SER A 255 -9.44 -17.67 -21.15
CA SER A 255 -10.68 -17.16 -21.74
C SER A 255 -11.23 -15.88 -21.12
N ALA A 256 -10.80 -15.52 -19.90
CA ALA A 256 -11.23 -14.32 -19.20
C ALA A 256 -10.17 -13.84 -18.23
N PHE A 257 -10.20 -12.55 -17.92
CA PHE A 257 -9.38 -11.93 -16.90
C PHE A 257 -10.03 -12.05 -15.51
N ASP A 258 -9.26 -12.52 -14.52
CA ASP A 258 -9.63 -12.50 -13.10
C ASP A 258 -8.40 -12.17 -12.25
N TYR A 259 -8.35 -10.93 -11.74
CA TYR A 259 -7.22 -10.49 -10.92
C TYR A 259 -7.13 -11.31 -9.63
N ASN A 260 -6.02 -12.04 -9.50
CA ASN A 260 -5.80 -12.97 -8.40
C ASN A 260 -4.32 -12.99 -8.00
N SER A 261 -4.00 -12.48 -6.80
CA SER A 261 -2.61 -12.41 -6.34
C SER A 261 -1.98 -13.78 -6.13
N MET A 262 -2.79 -14.84 -6.00
CA MET A 262 -2.25 -16.20 -5.90
C MET A 262 -1.63 -16.68 -7.22
N ASN A 263 -1.98 -16.11 -8.37
CA ASN A 263 -1.24 -16.31 -9.61
C ASN A 263 0.21 -15.83 -9.46
N SER A 264 0.42 -14.64 -8.89
CA SER A 264 1.76 -14.10 -8.66
C SER A 264 2.53 -14.87 -7.58
N TYR A 265 1.83 -15.38 -6.55
CA TYR A 265 2.45 -16.30 -5.60
C TYR A 265 2.93 -17.58 -6.30
N MET A 266 2.12 -18.17 -7.19
CA MET A 266 2.54 -19.35 -7.95
C MET A 266 3.75 -19.05 -8.84
N LEU A 267 3.86 -17.85 -9.44
CA LEU A 267 5.06 -17.43 -10.16
C LEU A 267 6.30 -17.40 -9.22
N SER A 268 6.15 -16.90 -8.00
CA SER A 268 7.22 -16.96 -6.98
C SER A 268 7.62 -18.40 -6.64
N ALA A 269 6.63 -19.27 -6.43
CA ALA A 269 6.87 -20.70 -6.19
C ALA A 269 7.56 -21.38 -7.38
N ILE A 270 7.23 -21.01 -8.60
CA ILE A 270 7.88 -21.49 -9.84
C ILE A 270 9.34 -21.04 -9.88
N VAL A 271 9.66 -19.78 -9.56
CA VAL A 271 11.06 -19.32 -9.44
C VAL A 271 11.83 -20.21 -8.47
N LYS A 272 11.30 -20.44 -7.27
CA LYS A 272 11.93 -21.31 -6.26
C LYS A 272 12.10 -22.75 -6.77
N ARG A 273 11.10 -23.29 -7.45
CA ARG A 273 11.13 -24.65 -8.02
C ARG A 273 12.19 -24.80 -9.10
N LYS A 274 12.28 -23.84 -10.02
CA LYS A 274 13.21 -23.87 -11.16
C LYS A 274 14.66 -23.53 -10.78
N THR A 275 14.88 -22.78 -9.69
CA THR A 275 16.19 -22.26 -9.34
C THR A 275 16.76 -22.81 -8.03
N GLY A 276 15.91 -23.32 -7.14
CA GLY A 276 16.24 -23.62 -5.74
C GLY A 276 16.29 -22.36 -4.84
N LEU A 277 16.17 -21.16 -5.41
CA LEU A 277 16.29 -19.87 -4.71
C LEU A 277 14.91 -19.21 -4.56
N GLY A 278 14.68 -18.45 -3.48
CA GLY A 278 13.56 -17.53 -3.40
C GLY A 278 13.73 -16.33 -4.36
N LEU A 279 12.64 -15.55 -4.54
CA LEU A 279 12.63 -14.39 -5.44
C LEU A 279 13.77 -13.40 -5.15
N SER A 280 13.92 -12.98 -3.89
CA SER A 280 14.95 -12.01 -3.50
C SER A 280 16.35 -12.54 -3.78
N ALA A 281 16.61 -13.81 -3.47
CA ALA A 281 17.92 -14.42 -3.69
C ALA A 281 18.22 -14.61 -5.18
N TYR A 282 17.22 -14.96 -6.00
CA TYR A 282 17.36 -15.11 -7.44
C TYR A 282 17.61 -13.75 -8.13
N LEU A 283 16.83 -12.72 -7.72
CA LEU A 283 16.90 -11.40 -8.31
C LEU A 283 18.11 -10.57 -7.82
N ARG A 284 18.67 -10.86 -6.65
CA ARG A 284 19.74 -10.05 -6.07
C ARG A 284 20.92 -9.82 -7.03
N PRO A 285 21.62 -10.85 -7.54
CA PRO A 285 22.73 -10.64 -8.47
C PRO A 285 22.31 -10.24 -9.88
N ARG A 286 21.05 -10.48 -10.28
CA ARG A 286 20.54 -10.28 -11.64
C ARG A 286 19.88 -8.92 -11.85
N LEU A 287 19.27 -8.36 -10.80
CA LEU A 287 18.47 -7.15 -10.88
C LEU A 287 18.87 -6.14 -9.80
N PHE A 288 18.83 -6.54 -8.52
CA PHE A 288 18.93 -5.58 -7.42
C PHE A 288 20.34 -4.99 -7.29
N GLU A 289 21.39 -5.81 -7.39
CA GLU A 289 22.77 -5.33 -7.35
C GLU A 289 23.15 -4.50 -8.58
N PRO A 290 22.86 -4.93 -9.82
CA PRO A 290 23.10 -4.10 -11.00
C PRO A 290 22.40 -2.75 -10.99
N LEU A 291 21.16 -2.68 -10.46
CA LEU A 291 20.40 -1.44 -10.31
C LEU A 291 20.83 -0.63 -9.07
N GLY A 292 21.70 -1.14 -8.22
CA GLY A 292 22.14 -0.50 -6.98
C GLY A 292 21.01 -0.35 -5.97
N PHE A 293 20.16 -1.37 -5.83
CA PHE A 293 19.11 -1.39 -4.81
C PHE A 293 19.69 -1.47 -3.40
N GLY A 294 19.05 -0.81 -2.46
CA GLY A 294 19.25 -0.99 -1.03
C GLY A 294 18.69 -2.32 -0.52
N ASP A 295 18.17 -2.29 0.71
CA ASP A 295 17.48 -3.45 1.27
C ASP A 295 16.22 -3.77 0.47
N VAL A 296 16.03 -5.06 0.17
CA VAL A 296 14.83 -5.62 -0.41
C VAL A 296 14.49 -6.90 0.34
N ALA A 297 13.25 -7.03 0.74
CA ALA A 297 12.75 -8.25 1.35
C ALA A 297 11.27 -8.48 1.05
N TRP A 298 10.83 -9.72 1.20
CA TRP A 298 9.43 -10.12 1.10
C TRP A 298 8.95 -10.84 2.34
N GLU A 299 7.68 -10.67 2.64
CA GLU A 299 6.92 -11.57 3.49
C GLU A 299 6.81 -12.94 2.82
N THR A 300 6.64 -13.99 3.64
CA THR A 300 6.60 -15.37 3.15
C THR A 300 5.29 -16.06 3.51
N CYS A 301 4.94 -17.11 2.76
CA CYS A 301 3.91 -18.06 3.15
C CYS A 301 4.42 -18.95 4.31
N PRO A 302 3.56 -19.76 4.95
CA PRO A 302 3.98 -20.66 6.04
C PRO A 302 5.11 -21.61 5.68
N GLN A 303 5.31 -21.93 4.39
CA GLN A 303 6.41 -22.78 3.90
C GLN A 303 7.68 -22.00 3.53
N GLY A 304 7.75 -20.69 3.82
CA GLY A 304 8.92 -19.85 3.55
C GLY A 304 9.14 -19.58 2.05
N ILE A 305 8.07 -19.58 1.24
CA ILE A 305 8.08 -19.08 -0.13
C ILE A 305 7.63 -17.63 -0.09
N GLU A 306 8.38 -16.73 -0.71
CA GLU A 306 8.05 -15.30 -0.78
C GLU A 306 6.72 -15.09 -1.51
N LYS A 307 5.86 -14.18 -0.97
CA LYS A 307 4.46 -14.02 -1.43
C LYS A 307 4.33 -13.60 -2.89
N GLY A 308 5.33 -12.90 -3.46
CA GLY A 308 5.39 -12.55 -4.88
C GLY A 308 4.28 -11.62 -5.38
N GLY A 309 3.08 -11.72 -4.85
CA GLY A 309 1.92 -10.89 -5.20
C GLY A 309 1.72 -9.68 -4.30
N TRP A 310 2.34 -9.65 -3.12
CA TRP A 310 2.34 -8.55 -2.13
C TRP A 310 3.45 -8.77 -1.11
N GLY A 311 3.56 -7.88 -0.10
CA GLY A 311 4.46 -8.03 1.03
C GLY A 311 5.94 -7.80 0.71
N MET A 312 6.27 -7.14 -0.41
CA MET A 312 7.63 -6.69 -0.70
C MET A 312 7.88 -5.33 -0.06
N TYR A 313 9.05 -5.17 0.54
CA TYR A 313 9.58 -3.91 1.05
C TYR A 313 10.76 -3.47 0.20
N VAL A 314 10.74 -2.21 -0.27
CA VAL A 314 11.77 -1.63 -1.13
C VAL A 314 11.77 -0.10 -1.01
N TYR A 315 12.91 0.55 -1.26
CA TYR A 315 12.97 2.01 -1.32
C TYR A 315 12.25 2.55 -2.56
N LEU A 316 11.63 3.73 -2.43
CA LEU A 316 10.86 4.35 -3.53
C LEU A 316 11.74 4.60 -4.77
N GLU A 317 12.97 5.07 -4.59
CA GLU A 317 13.88 5.30 -5.70
C GLU A 317 14.27 3.97 -6.39
N ASP A 318 14.39 2.88 -5.63
CA ASP A 318 14.75 1.58 -6.21
C ASP A 318 13.64 1.02 -7.10
N ILE A 319 12.37 1.12 -6.67
CA ILE A 319 11.28 0.68 -7.52
C ILE A 319 11.10 1.62 -8.74
N ALA A 320 11.45 2.90 -8.63
CA ALA A 320 11.49 3.81 -9.76
C ALA A 320 12.58 3.42 -10.78
N LYS A 321 13.74 2.91 -10.33
CA LYS A 321 14.79 2.35 -11.23
C LYS A 321 14.27 1.15 -12.03
N LEU A 322 13.41 0.32 -11.45
CA LEU A 322 12.77 -0.75 -12.23
C LEU A 322 11.88 -0.16 -13.35
N GLY A 323 11.12 0.90 -13.05
CA GLY A 323 10.37 1.65 -14.08
C GLY A 323 11.30 2.17 -15.19
N GLN A 324 12.44 2.75 -14.82
CA GLN A 324 13.45 3.22 -15.76
C GLN A 324 14.07 2.08 -16.59
N LEU A 325 14.30 0.91 -15.99
CA LEU A 325 14.76 -0.28 -16.72
C LEU A 325 13.75 -0.70 -17.80
N TYR A 326 12.45 -0.70 -17.47
CA TYR A 326 11.39 -1.00 -18.44
C TYR A 326 11.31 0.07 -19.54
N LEU A 327 11.45 1.36 -19.18
CA LEU A 327 11.50 2.46 -20.13
C LEU A 327 12.65 2.28 -21.15
N GLN A 328 13.80 1.81 -20.69
CA GLN A 328 14.99 1.52 -21.49
C GLN A 328 14.97 0.13 -22.13
N LYS A 329 13.82 -0.54 -22.16
CA LYS A 329 13.65 -1.86 -22.77
C LYS A 329 14.66 -2.90 -22.24
N GLY A 330 14.88 -2.88 -20.93
CA GLY A 330 15.73 -3.84 -20.22
C GLY A 330 17.24 -3.57 -20.26
N LYS A 331 17.69 -2.44 -20.80
CA LYS A 331 19.07 -1.98 -20.73
C LYS A 331 19.30 -1.14 -19.49
N TRP A 332 20.51 -1.22 -18.95
CA TRP A 332 20.91 -0.43 -17.78
C TRP A 332 22.38 -0.05 -17.86
N THR A 333 22.68 1.20 -17.58
CA THR A 333 24.06 1.67 -17.43
C THR A 333 24.42 1.66 -15.95
N GLY A 334 25.35 0.80 -15.57
CA GLY A 334 25.83 0.68 -14.20
C GLY A 334 26.65 1.90 -13.74
N ALA A 335 26.99 1.93 -12.47
CA ALA A 335 27.83 2.99 -11.89
C ALA A 335 29.24 3.05 -12.51
N ASP A 336 29.69 1.96 -13.12
CA ASP A 336 30.95 1.87 -13.86
C ASP A 336 30.86 2.43 -15.31
N GLY A 337 29.71 2.96 -15.70
CA GLY A 337 29.44 3.51 -17.03
C GLY A 337 29.19 2.45 -18.10
N LYS A 338 29.17 1.16 -17.78
CA LYS A 338 28.92 0.11 -18.74
C LYS A 338 27.44 -0.18 -18.89
N GLU A 339 26.99 -0.20 -20.16
CA GLU A 339 25.64 -0.65 -20.49
C GLU A 339 25.60 -2.19 -20.47
N GLN A 340 24.61 -2.72 -19.81
CA GLN A 340 24.30 -4.15 -19.77
C GLN A 340 22.80 -4.38 -20.01
N ARG A 341 22.45 -5.53 -20.54
CA ARG A 341 21.06 -5.95 -20.70
C ARG A 341 20.68 -6.84 -19.53
N LEU A 342 19.77 -6.37 -18.69
CA LEU A 342 19.27 -7.13 -17.53
C LEU A 342 18.01 -7.92 -17.85
N LEU A 343 17.26 -7.50 -18.88
CA LEU A 343 16.01 -8.12 -19.32
C LEU A 343 15.92 -7.96 -20.84
N SER A 344 15.39 -8.94 -21.56
CA SER A 344 15.25 -8.83 -23.01
C SER A 344 14.25 -7.72 -23.39
N ALA A 345 14.51 -7.06 -24.53
CA ALA A 345 13.57 -6.11 -25.10
C ALA A 345 12.24 -6.81 -25.46
N ALA A 346 12.33 -8.04 -25.94
CA ALA A 346 11.17 -8.84 -26.31
C ALA A 346 10.24 -9.09 -25.10
N TRP A 347 10.81 -9.39 -23.94
CA TRP A 347 10.00 -9.51 -22.70
C TRP A 347 9.32 -8.20 -22.34
N VAL A 348 10.08 -7.08 -22.31
CA VAL A 348 9.52 -5.77 -21.94
C VAL A 348 8.39 -5.40 -22.90
N GLU A 349 8.60 -5.53 -24.21
CA GLU A 349 7.60 -5.20 -25.23
C GLU A 349 6.34 -6.08 -25.12
N ALA A 350 6.49 -7.36 -24.80
CA ALA A 350 5.37 -8.25 -24.53
C ALA A 350 4.65 -7.86 -23.23
N ALA A 351 5.41 -7.55 -22.16
CA ALA A 351 4.85 -7.27 -20.85
C ALA A 351 4.01 -5.99 -20.82
N VAL A 352 4.43 -4.94 -21.54
CA VAL A 352 3.72 -3.65 -21.58
C VAL A 352 2.60 -3.59 -22.63
N LYS A 353 2.47 -4.61 -23.44
CA LYS A 353 1.36 -4.74 -24.39
C LYS A 353 0.14 -5.32 -23.68
N PRO A 354 -1.08 -4.80 -23.93
CA PRO A 354 -2.30 -5.44 -23.45
C PRO A 354 -2.41 -6.88 -23.95
N ASP A 355 -2.45 -7.84 -23.05
CA ASP A 355 -2.76 -9.25 -23.34
C ASP A 355 -4.25 -9.50 -23.11
N THR A 356 -4.81 -8.84 -22.08
CA THR A 356 -6.22 -8.89 -21.74
C THR A 356 -6.78 -7.50 -21.49
N VAL A 357 -8.07 -7.34 -21.77
CA VAL A 357 -8.83 -6.11 -21.46
C VAL A 357 -9.99 -6.51 -20.56
N HIS A 358 -10.08 -5.86 -19.41
CA HIS A 358 -11.17 -6.08 -18.47
C HIS A 358 -12.48 -5.45 -18.98
N GLU A 359 -13.65 -5.90 -18.47
CA GLU A 359 -14.96 -5.36 -18.85
C GLU A 359 -15.12 -3.84 -18.62
N ASN A 360 -14.40 -3.29 -17.63
CA ASN A 360 -14.35 -1.85 -17.35
C ASN A 360 -13.37 -1.06 -18.25
N GLY A 361 -12.73 -1.73 -19.21
CA GLY A 361 -11.75 -1.15 -20.14
C GLY A 361 -10.33 -1.04 -19.58
N GLU A 362 -10.04 -1.57 -18.39
CA GLU A 362 -8.66 -1.67 -17.88
C GLU A 362 -7.90 -2.75 -18.65
N GLU A 363 -6.66 -2.44 -19.01
CA GLU A 363 -5.76 -3.31 -19.77
C GLU A 363 -4.77 -3.98 -18.82
N TYR A 364 -4.43 -5.25 -19.07
CA TYR A 364 -3.44 -5.98 -18.31
C TYR A 364 -2.44 -6.71 -19.21
N GLY A 365 -1.16 -6.57 -18.90
CA GLY A 365 -0.06 -7.25 -19.56
C GLY A 365 0.55 -8.33 -18.66
N TYR A 366 1.89 -8.46 -18.68
CA TYR A 366 2.58 -9.45 -17.85
C TYR A 366 2.89 -8.85 -16.48
N GLN A 367 1.95 -9.00 -15.52
CA GLN A 367 2.04 -8.52 -14.14
C GLN A 367 2.17 -6.99 -14.02
N LEU A 368 1.64 -6.24 -14.98
CA LEU A 368 1.58 -4.77 -14.97
C LEU A 368 0.37 -4.27 -15.79
N TRP A 369 0.09 -2.98 -15.71
CA TRP A 369 -1.12 -2.33 -16.25
C TRP A 369 -0.75 -1.37 -17.38
N PRO A 370 -0.91 -1.76 -18.66
CA PRO A 370 -0.86 -0.85 -19.79
C PRO A 370 -2.02 0.15 -19.76
N HIS A 371 -1.81 1.31 -20.35
CA HIS A 371 -2.79 2.34 -20.63
C HIS A 371 -2.57 2.84 -22.06
N SER A 372 -3.06 2.09 -23.03
CA SER A 372 -2.82 2.34 -24.45
C SER A 372 -3.29 3.72 -24.91
N ALA A 373 -4.39 4.23 -24.33
CA ALA A 373 -4.93 5.56 -24.65
C ALA A 373 -4.00 6.73 -24.27
N ASP A 374 -3.18 6.56 -23.25
CA ASP A 374 -2.23 7.58 -22.78
C ASP A 374 -0.77 7.23 -23.15
N HIS A 375 -0.53 6.13 -23.86
CA HIS A 375 0.79 5.56 -24.17
C HIS A 375 1.66 5.38 -22.92
N THR A 376 1.05 4.98 -21.80
CA THR A 376 1.73 4.75 -20.51
C THR A 376 1.50 3.32 -20.04
N TYR A 377 2.28 2.90 -19.07
CA TYR A 377 2.01 1.69 -18.30
C TYR A 377 2.43 1.90 -16.85
N MET A 378 1.90 1.07 -15.95
CA MET A 378 2.21 1.23 -14.53
C MET A 378 2.35 -0.08 -13.78
N PHE A 379 3.18 -0.04 -12.74
CA PHE A 379 3.17 -0.97 -11.63
C PHE A 379 2.22 -0.42 -10.59
N ASN A 380 1.21 -1.19 -10.19
CA ASN A 380 0.11 -0.69 -9.37
C ASN A 380 -0.04 -1.53 -8.09
N GLY A 381 -0.19 -0.86 -6.95
CA GLY A 381 -0.46 -1.46 -5.65
C GLY A 381 -1.56 -0.73 -4.89
N MET A 382 -2.22 -1.45 -4.00
CA MET A 382 -3.26 -0.87 -3.12
C MET A 382 -2.73 0.35 -2.37
N PHE A 383 -3.65 1.18 -1.92
CA PHE A 383 -3.39 2.39 -1.13
C PHE A 383 -2.60 3.48 -1.88
N GLY A 384 -2.49 3.41 -3.21
CA GLY A 384 -1.81 4.43 -4.01
C GLY A 384 -0.30 4.22 -4.17
N GLN A 385 0.14 2.96 -4.24
CA GLN A 385 1.50 2.62 -4.65
C GLN A 385 1.55 2.60 -6.17
N TYR A 386 2.29 3.52 -6.79
CA TYR A 386 2.40 3.62 -8.25
C TYR A 386 3.84 3.78 -8.72
N VAL A 387 4.17 3.10 -9.83
CA VAL A 387 5.25 3.50 -10.73
C VAL A 387 4.62 3.67 -12.10
N VAL A 388 4.49 4.90 -12.55
CA VAL A 388 3.96 5.23 -13.88
C VAL A 388 5.12 5.50 -14.81
N VAL A 389 5.15 4.83 -15.94
CA VAL A 389 6.14 4.99 -17.00
C VAL A 389 5.47 5.61 -18.22
N ALA A 390 6.01 6.73 -18.69
CA ALA A 390 5.54 7.48 -19.85
C ALA A 390 6.63 7.52 -20.93
N PRO A 391 6.69 6.53 -21.85
CA PRO A 391 7.74 6.42 -22.85
C PRO A 391 7.88 7.64 -23.76
N ASP A 392 6.78 8.23 -24.19
CA ASP A 392 6.77 9.40 -25.08
C ASP A 392 7.39 10.65 -24.41
N LEU A 393 7.52 10.65 -23.09
CA LEU A 393 8.10 11.75 -22.31
C LEU A 393 9.48 11.41 -21.74
N ASP A 394 9.97 10.19 -21.97
CA ASP A 394 11.16 9.65 -21.28
C ASP A 394 11.09 9.93 -19.76
N LEU A 395 9.95 9.57 -19.16
CA LEU A 395 9.62 9.94 -17.78
C LEU A 395 9.13 8.73 -16.98
N VAL A 396 9.59 8.66 -15.73
CA VAL A 396 9.09 7.73 -14.70
C VAL A 396 8.66 8.54 -13.48
N LEU A 397 7.48 8.22 -12.93
CA LEU A 397 6.97 8.81 -11.71
C LEU A 397 6.61 7.70 -10.73
N ALA A 398 7.14 7.75 -9.51
CA ALA A 398 6.81 6.79 -8.47
C ALA A 398 6.18 7.48 -7.25
N VAL A 399 5.17 6.83 -6.66
CA VAL A 399 4.43 7.32 -5.49
C VAL A 399 4.28 6.20 -4.48
N ASN A 400 4.51 6.51 -3.20
CA ASN A 400 4.06 5.73 -2.06
C ASN A 400 2.96 6.50 -1.32
N ALA A 401 1.90 5.80 -0.91
CA ALA A 401 0.79 6.40 -0.18
C ALA A 401 0.11 5.41 0.77
N GLY A 402 -0.76 5.96 1.65
CA GLY A 402 -1.69 5.24 2.51
C GLY A 402 -3.13 5.70 2.27
N ALA A 403 -3.55 5.81 1.00
CA ALA A 403 -4.88 6.30 0.63
C ALA A 403 -5.99 5.39 1.18
N GLY A 404 -7.03 5.97 1.78
CA GLY A 404 -8.15 5.22 2.36
C GLY A 404 -9.03 4.48 1.35
N ASN A 405 -8.96 4.84 0.07
CA ASN A 405 -9.74 4.22 -1.01
C ASN A 405 -8.96 3.08 -1.66
N LEU A 406 -9.36 1.84 -1.37
CA LEU A 406 -8.68 0.62 -1.83
C LEU A 406 -8.79 0.38 -3.34
N PHE A 407 -9.91 0.74 -3.97
CA PHE A 407 -10.30 0.23 -5.30
C PHE A 407 -10.87 1.26 -6.27
N THR A 408 -11.02 2.52 -5.88
CA THR A 408 -11.47 3.58 -6.79
C THR A 408 -10.27 4.26 -7.44
N ARG A 409 -10.43 4.72 -8.68
CA ARG A 409 -9.45 5.58 -9.34
C ARG A 409 -9.10 6.72 -8.38
N SER A 410 -7.91 6.66 -7.78
CA SER A 410 -7.51 7.58 -6.73
C SER A 410 -7.30 8.98 -7.32
N ARG A 411 -7.57 10.01 -6.51
CA ARG A 411 -7.23 11.40 -6.87
C ARG A 411 -5.74 11.55 -7.21
N SER A 412 -4.89 10.76 -6.55
CA SER A 412 -3.45 10.72 -6.81
C SER A 412 -3.14 10.32 -8.26
N TYR A 413 -3.81 9.31 -8.81
CA TYR A 413 -3.60 8.92 -10.20
C TYR A 413 -4.09 10.00 -11.19
N THR A 414 -5.20 10.67 -10.88
CA THR A 414 -5.67 11.82 -11.66
C THR A 414 -4.64 12.95 -11.65
N ALA A 415 -4.07 13.30 -10.49
CA ALA A 415 -3.02 14.31 -10.37
C ALA A 415 -1.77 13.96 -11.21
N VAL A 416 -1.37 12.69 -11.21
CA VAL A 416 -0.26 12.19 -12.05
C VAL A 416 -0.58 12.38 -13.53
N ARG A 417 -1.77 12.00 -14.00
CA ARG A 417 -2.15 12.18 -15.41
C ARG A 417 -2.16 13.65 -15.84
N GLU A 418 -2.68 14.55 -15.00
CA GLU A 418 -2.65 15.99 -15.30
C GLU A 418 -1.21 16.55 -15.34
N PHE A 419 -0.34 16.07 -14.45
CA PHE A 419 1.08 16.39 -14.49
C PHE A 419 1.74 15.94 -15.80
N LEU A 420 1.53 14.71 -16.24
CA LEU A 420 2.07 14.20 -17.52
C LEU A 420 1.61 15.05 -18.71
N LYS A 421 0.34 15.45 -18.75
CA LYS A 421 -0.18 16.36 -19.78
C LYS A 421 0.49 17.74 -19.74
N ALA A 422 0.79 18.26 -18.56
CA ALA A 422 1.48 19.54 -18.42
C ALA A 422 2.93 19.45 -18.94
N VAL A 423 3.64 18.36 -18.64
CA VAL A 423 5.00 18.11 -19.17
C VAL A 423 4.98 17.93 -20.69
N ALA A 424 4.02 17.20 -21.25
CA ALA A 424 3.90 16.97 -22.69
C ALA A 424 3.70 18.26 -23.51
N ARG A 425 3.14 19.31 -22.89
CA ARG A 425 2.90 20.61 -23.52
C ARG A 425 4.06 21.60 -23.34
N ALA A 426 5.03 21.27 -22.50
CA ALA A 426 6.12 22.16 -22.20
C ALA A 426 7.15 22.17 -23.36
N PRO A 427 7.67 23.35 -23.76
CA PRO A 427 8.79 23.43 -24.68
C PRO A 427 10.06 22.92 -24.02
N ALA A 428 11.02 22.47 -24.82
CA ALA A 428 12.34 22.07 -24.32
C ALA A 428 13.45 22.77 -25.12
N PRO A 429 14.48 23.37 -24.49
CA PRO A 429 14.65 23.56 -23.04
C PRO A 429 13.72 24.64 -22.47
N LEU A 430 13.52 24.62 -21.13
CA LEU A 430 12.67 25.59 -20.45
C LEU A 430 13.46 26.86 -20.09
N PRO A 431 12.86 28.06 -20.25
CA PRO A 431 13.42 29.28 -19.70
C PRO A 431 13.42 29.24 -18.15
N ALA A 432 14.28 30.05 -17.53
CA ALA A 432 14.27 30.21 -16.08
C ALA A 432 12.97 30.88 -15.62
N ASP A 433 12.34 30.33 -14.57
CA ASP A 433 11.20 30.93 -13.86
C ASP A 433 11.47 30.92 -12.35
N PRO A 434 12.21 31.94 -11.86
CA PRO A 434 12.54 32.01 -10.42
C PRO A 434 11.33 32.04 -9.49
N SER A 435 10.18 32.52 -9.98
CA SER A 435 8.94 32.56 -9.19
C SER A 435 8.36 31.16 -8.98
N ALA A 436 8.27 30.38 -10.07
CA ALA A 436 7.82 28.99 -10.01
C ALA A 436 8.81 28.12 -9.23
N ASP A 437 10.13 28.32 -9.41
CA ASP A 437 11.17 27.62 -8.66
C ASP A 437 11.06 27.89 -7.15
N ALA A 438 10.88 29.14 -6.74
CA ALA A 438 10.71 29.51 -5.34
C ALA A 438 9.41 28.93 -4.75
N ARG A 439 8.34 28.90 -5.52
CA ARG A 439 7.05 28.33 -5.10
C ARG A 439 7.16 26.81 -4.92
N LEU A 440 7.79 26.10 -5.86
CA LEU A 440 8.06 24.67 -5.75
C LEU A 440 8.91 24.36 -4.52
N ALA A 441 9.98 25.12 -4.28
CA ALA A 441 10.84 24.93 -3.11
C ALA A 441 10.07 25.16 -1.80
N PHE A 442 9.20 26.17 -1.75
CA PHE A 442 8.31 26.39 -0.61
C PHE A 442 7.37 25.20 -0.41
N THR A 443 6.72 24.73 -1.46
CA THR A 443 5.80 23.58 -1.40
C THR A 443 6.54 22.35 -0.89
N ALA A 444 7.70 22.01 -1.45
CA ALA A 444 8.49 20.85 -1.03
C ALA A 444 8.88 20.89 0.47
N ALA A 445 9.20 22.07 0.99
CA ALA A 445 9.54 22.26 2.42
C ALA A 445 8.32 22.11 3.36
N HIS A 446 7.11 22.25 2.84
CA HIS A 446 5.86 22.23 3.64
C HIS A 446 4.98 21.01 3.39
N LEU A 447 5.50 19.97 2.73
CA LEU A 447 4.78 18.71 2.56
C LEU A 447 4.62 18.01 3.93
N ARG A 448 3.37 17.74 4.31
CA ARG A 448 3.00 17.02 5.54
C ARG A 448 1.93 16.00 5.21
N PHE A 449 2.05 14.82 5.79
CA PHE A 449 1.07 13.74 5.62
C PHE A 449 -0.32 14.18 6.07
N GLY A 450 -1.31 14.02 5.19
CA GLY A 450 -2.71 14.32 5.49
C GLY A 450 -3.06 15.81 5.55
N GLU A 451 -2.12 16.71 5.31
CA GLU A 451 -2.34 18.17 5.36
C GLU A 451 -2.24 18.80 3.97
N ALA A 452 -3.02 19.85 3.75
CA ALA A 452 -2.85 20.69 2.57
C ALA A 452 -1.61 21.59 2.71
N VAL A 453 -0.89 21.79 1.61
CA VAL A 453 0.25 22.72 1.61
C VAL A 453 -0.26 24.15 1.79
N PRO A 454 0.29 24.92 2.76
CA PRO A 454 -0.13 26.32 2.93
C PRO A 454 0.27 27.19 1.73
N GLU A 455 -0.39 28.34 1.58
CA GLU A 455 0.06 29.33 0.62
C GLU A 455 1.33 30.05 1.12
N PRO A 456 2.27 30.36 0.20
CA PRO A 456 3.45 31.13 0.58
C PRO A 456 3.05 32.48 1.21
N PRO A 457 3.72 32.92 2.29
CA PRO A 457 3.41 34.17 2.92
C PRO A 457 3.62 35.33 1.93
N VAL A 458 2.64 36.23 1.88
CA VAL A 458 2.77 37.46 1.06
C VAL A 458 3.88 38.31 1.67
N PRO A 459 4.89 38.74 0.91
CA PRO A 459 5.96 39.57 1.44
C PRO A 459 5.41 40.88 2.01
N VAL A 460 5.46 41.05 3.33
CA VAL A 460 5.12 42.31 3.98
C VAL A 460 6.24 43.30 3.70
N ARG A 461 5.96 44.33 2.92
CA ARG A 461 6.89 45.45 2.69
C ARG A 461 6.95 46.30 3.96
N HIS A 462 7.86 45.95 4.86
CA HIS A 462 8.12 46.83 5.99
C HIS A 462 8.76 48.13 5.51
N PRO A 463 8.30 49.27 6.00
CA PRO A 463 8.95 50.57 5.76
C PRO A 463 10.44 50.49 6.11
N TRP A 464 11.28 51.22 5.39
CA TRP A 464 12.73 51.16 5.60
C TRP A 464 13.15 51.39 7.06
N TYR A 465 12.48 52.29 7.76
CA TYR A 465 12.75 52.55 9.19
C TYR A 465 12.44 51.36 10.09
N ALA A 466 11.45 50.53 9.79
CA ALA A 466 11.15 49.31 10.53
C ALA A 466 12.25 48.26 10.34
N ARG A 467 12.83 48.17 9.13
CA ARG A 467 13.98 47.30 8.83
C ARG A 467 15.21 47.74 9.63
N VAL A 468 15.52 49.05 9.68
CA VAL A 468 16.61 49.58 10.45
C VAL A 468 16.40 49.35 11.95
N ARG A 469 15.20 49.64 12.46
CA ARG A 469 14.85 49.39 13.85
C ARG A 469 15.02 47.92 14.24
N ASN A 470 14.48 46.99 13.42
CA ASN A 470 14.56 45.55 13.71
C ASN A 470 15.98 44.99 13.56
N ALA A 471 16.83 45.60 12.73
CA ALA A 471 18.25 45.26 12.64
C ALA A 471 19.06 45.75 13.85
N LEU A 472 18.72 46.94 14.38
CA LEU A 472 19.40 47.50 15.58
C LEU A 472 18.85 46.96 16.89
N PHE A 473 17.56 46.67 16.93
CA PHE A 473 16.82 46.15 18.08
C PHE A 473 15.96 44.97 17.62
N PRO A 474 16.56 43.79 17.40
CA PRO A 474 15.78 42.62 17.05
C PRO A 474 14.72 42.37 18.11
N PRO A 475 13.44 42.20 17.74
CA PRO A 475 12.44 41.82 18.74
C PRO A 475 12.88 40.54 19.42
N ALA A 476 12.72 40.48 20.74
CA ALA A 476 12.96 39.24 21.47
C ALA A 476 12.10 38.14 20.83
N ALA A 477 12.73 37.03 20.53
CA ALA A 477 11.96 35.89 20.06
C ALA A 477 10.87 35.56 21.10
N PRO A 478 9.59 35.56 20.74
CA PRO A 478 8.57 35.18 21.70
C PRO A 478 8.93 33.79 22.26
N SER A 479 8.91 33.64 23.56
CA SER A 479 9.01 32.31 24.17
C SER A 479 7.86 31.49 23.61
N ALA A 480 8.17 30.42 22.89
CA ALA A 480 7.14 29.54 22.38
C ALA A 480 6.26 29.06 23.55
N PRO A 481 4.95 29.26 23.51
CA PRO A 481 4.07 28.74 24.56
C PRO A 481 4.25 27.22 24.66
N SER A 482 4.04 26.66 25.85
CA SER A 482 4.07 25.20 26.01
C SER A 482 3.10 24.57 24.97
N PRO A 483 3.52 23.56 24.24
CA PRO A 483 2.63 22.86 23.29
C PRO A 483 1.47 22.15 24.01
N ILE A 484 1.55 22.00 25.33
CA ILE A 484 0.53 21.35 26.18
C ILE A 484 -0.21 22.44 26.96
N PRO A 485 -1.46 22.78 26.63
CA PRO A 485 -2.26 23.75 27.36
C PRO A 485 -2.44 23.33 28.83
N ASP A 486 -2.35 24.28 29.76
CA ASP A 486 -2.52 24.00 31.19
C ASP A 486 -3.93 23.44 31.50
N SER A 487 -4.94 23.87 30.73
CA SER A 487 -6.34 23.42 30.88
C SER A 487 -6.53 21.92 30.67
N VAL A 488 -5.66 21.26 29.86
CA VAL A 488 -5.78 19.81 29.56
C VAL A 488 -4.97 18.92 30.49
N ARG A 489 -4.01 19.49 31.26
CA ARG A 489 -3.14 18.73 32.17
C ARG A 489 -3.90 17.83 33.16
N PRO A 490 -5.01 18.28 33.79
CA PRO A 490 -5.79 17.41 34.69
C PRO A 490 -6.38 16.19 33.98
N ALA A 491 -6.84 16.32 32.73
CA ALA A 491 -7.33 15.20 31.93
C ALA A 491 -6.20 14.25 31.57
N LEU A 492 -5.06 14.76 31.14
CA LEU A 492 -3.88 13.94 30.80
C LEU A 492 -3.26 13.19 32.00
N ALA A 493 -3.58 13.60 33.23
CA ALA A 493 -3.14 12.90 34.45
C ALA A 493 -3.99 11.65 34.77
N GLN A 494 -5.03 11.38 34.00
CA GLN A 494 -5.94 10.26 34.21
C GLN A 494 -5.54 9.03 33.39
N THR A 495 -6.01 7.87 33.82
CA THR A 495 -5.92 6.62 33.06
C THR A 495 -7.30 6.31 32.47
N TYR A 496 -7.34 6.12 31.17
CA TYR A 496 -8.56 5.80 30.42
C TYR A 496 -8.62 4.31 30.16
N ARG A 497 -9.70 3.66 30.54
CA ARG A 497 -9.99 2.28 30.16
C ARG A 497 -10.74 2.28 28.84
N LEU A 498 -10.29 1.47 27.89
CA LEU A 498 -10.91 1.35 26.58
C LEU A 498 -11.93 0.21 26.62
N GLU A 499 -13.20 0.55 26.54
CA GLU A 499 -14.28 -0.43 26.58
C GLU A 499 -14.43 -1.12 25.21
N GLU A 500 -14.57 -2.46 25.24
CA GLU A 500 -14.82 -3.34 24.07
C GLU A 500 -13.96 -3.08 22.83
N ASN A 501 -12.81 -2.46 23.00
CA ASN A 501 -11.94 -2.11 21.86
C ASN A 501 -11.06 -3.31 21.45
N ARG A 502 -11.54 -4.07 20.46
CA ARG A 502 -10.81 -5.18 19.86
C ARG A 502 -9.80 -4.74 18.78
N ALA A 503 -9.76 -3.45 18.46
CA ALA A 503 -8.80 -2.89 17.53
C ALA A 503 -7.50 -2.55 18.28
N GLY A 504 -6.36 -2.87 17.66
CA GLY A 504 -5.04 -2.48 18.15
C GLY A 504 -4.52 -1.20 17.51
N LEU A 505 -3.25 -0.91 17.77
CA LEU A 505 -2.50 0.16 17.13
C LEU A 505 -2.38 -0.05 15.62
N LEU A 506 -2.16 -1.29 15.19
CA LEU A 506 -2.17 -1.64 13.76
C LEU A 506 -3.63 -1.79 13.27
N PRO A 507 -4.01 -1.18 12.15
CA PRO A 507 -5.33 -1.39 11.55
C PRO A 507 -5.60 -2.87 11.27
N ALA A 508 -6.81 -3.34 11.55
CA ALA A 508 -7.17 -4.76 11.49
C ALA A 508 -6.87 -5.43 10.14
N ILE A 509 -7.06 -4.69 9.02
CA ILE A 509 -6.76 -5.24 7.68
C ILE A 509 -5.27 -5.54 7.50
N LEU A 510 -4.40 -4.66 8.01
CA LEU A 510 -2.95 -4.89 7.96
C LEU A 510 -2.52 -5.95 8.95
N GLY A 511 -3.13 -5.98 10.14
CA GLY A 511 -2.93 -7.07 11.09
C GLY A 511 -3.20 -8.43 10.47
N CYS A 512 -4.30 -8.59 9.73
CA CYS A 512 -4.59 -9.82 9.00
C CYS A 512 -3.58 -10.11 7.87
N MET A 513 -3.06 -9.08 7.19
CA MET A 513 -2.08 -9.27 6.10
C MET A 513 -0.68 -9.64 6.62
N GLU A 514 -0.34 -9.17 7.83
CA GLU A 514 0.95 -9.37 8.48
C GLU A 514 0.90 -10.46 9.57
N ASP A 515 -0.19 -11.24 9.63
CA ASP A 515 -0.43 -12.29 10.62
C ASP A 515 -0.33 -11.80 12.07
N TRP A 516 -0.64 -10.52 12.31
CA TRP A 516 -0.69 -9.93 13.64
C TRP A 516 -2.13 -9.89 14.17
N TYR A 517 -2.37 -10.60 15.25
CA TYR A 517 -3.68 -10.68 15.91
C TYR A 517 -3.55 -10.24 17.37
N THR A 518 -4.19 -9.12 17.70
CA THR A 518 -4.18 -8.56 19.05
C THR A 518 -5.45 -8.92 19.82
N LYS A 519 -5.32 -9.04 21.16
CA LYS A 519 -6.47 -9.15 22.06
C LYS A 519 -7.21 -7.82 22.24
N GLY A 520 -6.71 -6.76 21.62
CA GLY A 520 -7.27 -5.42 21.65
C GLY A 520 -6.58 -4.49 22.61
N SER A 521 -6.96 -3.23 22.50
CA SER A 521 -6.44 -2.14 23.33
C SER A 521 -7.21 -2.08 24.65
N GLU A 522 -6.51 -2.00 25.78
CA GLU A 522 -7.10 -2.12 27.12
C GLU A 522 -7.19 -0.77 27.83
N LYS A 523 -6.11 -0.02 27.81
CA LYS A 523 -6.05 1.29 28.48
C LYS A 523 -5.10 2.27 27.77
N ALA A 524 -5.35 3.53 27.97
CA ALA A 524 -4.49 4.64 27.59
C ALA A 524 -4.25 5.54 28.79
N ALA A 525 -3.01 5.99 28.97
CA ALA A 525 -2.62 6.99 29.94
C ALA A 525 -1.54 7.88 29.33
N PHE A 526 -1.18 8.95 30.03
CA PHE A 526 -0.15 9.87 29.53
C PHE A 526 0.90 10.15 30.59
N ARG A 527 2.14 10.26 30.15
CA ARG A 527 3.23 10.83 30.96
C ARG A 527 3.49 12.23 30.43
N VAL A 528 3.22 13.22 31.29
CA VAL A 528 3.29 14.64 30.95
C VAL A 528 4.50 15.25 31.63
N GLY A 529 5.40 15.86 30.84
CA GLY A 529 6.46 16.76 31.31
C GLY A 529 6.09 18.23 31.01
N ASP A 530 7.06 19.14 31.16
CA ASP A 530 6.83 20.56 30.88
C ASP A 530 6.43 20.79 29.40
N ASN A 531 7.22 20.25 28.48
CA ASN A 531 7.01 20.34 27.03
C ASN A 531 7.03 18.97 26.34
N THR A 532 6.91 17.89 27.10
CA THR A 532 6.95 16.52 26.57
C THR A 532 5.69 15.75 26.92
N LEU A 533 5.26 14.90 26.02
CA LEU A 533 4.14 14.00 26.19
C LEU A 533 4.54 12.61 25.71
N SER A 534 4.20 11.57 26.49
CA SER A 534 4.24 10.19 26.02
C SER A 534 2.89 9.55 26.24
N LEU A 535 2.41 8.82 25.24
CA LEU A 535 1.23 7.98 25.33
C LEU A 535 1.64 6.62 25.92
N LEU A 536 1.06 6.24 27.04
CA LEU A 536 1.15 4.92 27.63
C LEU A 536 -0.03 4.10 27.14
N TRP A 537 0.23 3.17 26.21
CA TRP A 537 -0.81 2.37 25.57
C TRP A 537 -0.65 0.91 25.95
N THR A 538 -1.73 0.29 26.42
CA THR A 538 -1.71 -1.15 26.74
C THR A 538 -2.55 -1.91 25.71
N GLU A 539 -1.94 -2.90 25.08
CA GLU A 539 -2.54 -3.76 24.08
C GLU A 539 -2.07 -5.21 24.28
N GLY A 540 -3.03 -6.13 24.43
CA GLY A 540 -2.75 -7.55 24.63
C GLY A 540 -1.88 -7.84 25.88
N GLY A 541 -2.01 -7.04 26.93
CA GLY A 541 -1.21 -7.13 28.16
C GLY A 541 0.17 -6.48 28.09
N VAL A 542 0.58 -5.93 26.92
CA VAL A 542 1.87 -5.23 26.74
C VAL A 542 1.65 -3.72 26.83
N GLU A 543 2.49 -3.03 27.62
CA GLU A 543 2.48 -1.58 27.70
C GLU A 543 3.54 -0.97 26.81
N TYR A 544 3.14 -0.02 25.95
CA TYR A 544 3.99 0.78 25.07
C TYR A 544 4.08 2.20 25.58
N CYS A 545 5.30 2.77 25.68
CA CYS A 545 5.54 4.16 26.02
C CYS A 545 5.94 4.92 24.76
N ILE A 546 4.97 5.54 24.11
CA ILE A 546 5.09 6.12 22.77
C ILE A 546 5.30 7.63 22.90
N PRO A 547 6.46 8.20 22.51
CA PRO A 547 6.69 9.64 22.58
C PRO A 547 5.83 10.38 21.55
N VAL A 548 5.30 11.55 21.91
CA VAL A 548 4.43 12.37 21.07
C VAL A 548 5.10 13.69 20.76
N GLY A 549 5.35 13.97 19.48
CA GLY A 549 5.90 15.25 19.02
C GLY A 549 4.79 16.23 18.63
N PHE A 550 4.98 17.53 18.87
CA PHE A 550 3.98 18.55 18.56
C PHE A 550 4.28 19.35 17.29
N GLU A 551 5.52 19.78 17.09
CA GLU A 551 5.94 20.50 15.88
C GLU A 551 6.42 19.54 14.80
N ASN A 552 7.21 18.54 15.22
CA ASN A 552 7.72 17.49 14.36
C ASN A 552 7.38 16.13 14.95
N ALA A 553 7.22 15.15 14.08
CA ALA A 553 7.01 13.77 14.52
C ALA A 553 8.24 13.28 15.30
N LEU A 554 8.01 12.60 16.41
CA LEU A 554 9.03 11.82 17.09
C LEU A 554 9.02 10.40 16.56
N GLU A 555 10.20 9.90 16.21
CA GLU A 555 10.36 8.53 15.72
C GLU A 555 10.41 7.56 16.92
N TYR A 556 9.72 6.45 16.76
CA TYR A 556 9.63 5.38 17.76
C TYR A 556 9.67 4.02 17.06
N GLU A 557 10.37 3.05 17.62
CA GLU A 557 10.29 1.65 17.16
C GLU A 557 9.20 0.95 17.96
N LEU A 558 8.13 0.57 17.28
CA LEU A 558 7.00 -0.16 17.83
C LEU A 558 7.13 -1.64 17.48
N ASP A 559 7.33 -2.50 18.50
CA ASP A 559 7.37 -3.95 18.34
C ASP A 559 5.98 -4.56 18.64
N LEU A 560 5.31 -5.03 17.62
CA LEU A 560 4.05 -5.73 17.71
C LEU A 560 4.27 -7.23 17.48
N GLY A 561 4.60 -7.96 18.57
CA GLY A 561 4.79 -9.41 18.52
C GLY A 561 5.94 -9.87 17.62
N GLY A 562 7.02 -9.11 17.58
CA GLY A 562 8.20 -9.37 16.76
C GLY A 562 8.18 -8.68 15.39
N ASN A 563 7.05 -8.11 14.97
CA ASN A 563 6.98 -7.20 13.83
C ASN A 563 7.41 -5.79 14.31
N ARG A 564 8.60 -5.35 13.93
CA ARG A 564 9.14 -4.05 14.31
C ARG A 564 8.83 -2.99 13.28
N PHE A 565 8.14 -1.94 13.69
CA PHE A 565 7.74 -0.83 12.84
C PHE A 565 8.44 0.45 13.27
N ALA A 566 9.04 1.15 12.32
CA ALA A 566 9.40 2.55 12.51
C ALA A 566 8.12 3.40 12.42
N VAL A 567 7.82 4.15 13.48
CA VAL A 567 6.60 4.96 13.58
C VAL A 567 6.97 6.41 13.83
N GLY A 568 6.40 7.33 13.05
CA GLY A 568 6.45 8.77 13.30
C GLY A 568 5.21 9.20 14.07
N VAL A 569 5.36 9.80 15.25
CA VAL A 569 4.26 10.12 16.14
C VAL A 569 4.11 11.62 16.33
N THR A 570 2.92 12.14 15.99
CA THR A 570 2.57 13.56 16.19
C THR A 570 1.34 13.70 17.09
N GLY A 571 1.31 14.75 17.88
CA GLY A 571 0.17 15.16 18.69
C GLY A 571 -0.30 16.56 18.35
N ARG A 572 -1.60 16.77 18.37
CA ARG A 572 -2.19 18.10 18.18
C ARG A 572 -3.43 18.26 19.06
N PHE A 573 -3.49 19.36 19.78
CA PHE A 573 -4.71 19.77 20.46
C PHE A 573 -5.63 20.51 19.50
N THR A 574 -6.90 20.11 19.48
CA THR A 574 -7.99 20.73 18.69
C THR A 574 -9.21 20.88 19.60
N ALA A 575 -10.27 21.51 19.13
CA ALA A 575 -11.56 21.48 19.81
C ALA A 575 -12.53 20.52 19.08
N ASN A 576 -13.49 19.94 19.83
CA ASN A 576 -14.64 19.26 19.27
C ASN A 576 -15.77 20.27 18.94
N GLU A 577 -16.96 19.78 18.61
CA GLU A 577 -18.13 20.61 18.27
C GLU A 577 -18.67 21.41 19.48
N ASP A 578 -18.33 20.99 20.71
CA ASP A 578 -18.71 21.61 21.97
C ASP A 578 -17.58 22.51 22.55
N ASP A 579 -16.57 22.86 21.74
CA ASP A 579 -15.36 23.61 22.14
C ASP A 579 -14.51 22.94 23.22
N GLU A 580 -14.71 21.64 23.47
CA GLU A 580 -13.88 20.89 24.40
C GLU A 580 -12.54 20.50 23.77
N PRO A 581 -11.43 20.53 24.50
CA PRO A 581 -10.12 20.20 23.97
C PRO A 581 -10.02 18.70 23.66
N VAL A 582 -9.60 18.38 22.45
CA VAL A 582 -9.33 17.02 21.98
C VAL A 582 -7.87 16.88 21.61
N LEU A 583 -7.17 15.92 22.20
CA LEU A 583 -5.85 15.50 21.77
C LEU A 583 -5.99 14.49 20.61
N LYS A 584 -5.46 14.85 19.47
CA LYS A 584 -5.31 13.95 18.32
C LYS A 584 -3.87 13.45 18.27
N VAL A 585 -3.65 12.16 18.43
CA VAL A 585 -2.33 11.52 18.27
C VAL A 585 -2.35 10.71 16.98
N THR A 586 -1.46 11.04 16.06
CA THR A 586 -1.30 10.34 14.79
C THR A 586 -0.01 9.51 14.82
N LEU A 587 -0.14 8.22 14.59
CA LEU A 587 0.97 7.28 14.38
C LEU A 587 1.05 6.99 12.89
N CYS A 588 2.13 7.39 12.24
CA CYS A 588 2.43 7.07 10.84
C CYS A 588 3.41 5.91 10.80
N PHE A 589 3.01 4.77 10.26
CA PHE A 589 3.91 3.62 10.06
C PHE A 589 4.79 3.91 8.84
N LEU A 590 6.06 4.31 9.09
CA LEU A 590 6.93 4.91 8.07
C LEU A 590 7.32 3.95 6.93
N GLU A 591 7.15 2.67 7.15
CA GLU A 591 7.49 1.60 6.22
C GLU A 591 6.25 0.92 5.61
N SER A 592 5.05 1.40 5.95
CA SER A 592 3.77 0.80 5.57
C SER A 592 2.79 1.85 5.05
N SER A 593 1.77 1.41 4.35
CA SER A 593 0.67 2.26 3.88
C SER A 593 -0.32 2.65 4.99
N SER A 594 0.07 2.52 6.24
CA SER A 594 -0.83 2.68 7.38
C SER A 594 -0.52 3.89 8.23
N SER A 595 -1.60 4.47 8.75
CA SER A 595 -1.55 5.41 9.86
C SER A 595 -2.67 5.13 10.85
N ARG A 596 -2.48 5.51 12.12
CA ARG A 596 -3.50 5.41 13.17
C ARG A 596 -3.73 6.77 13.79
N LEU A 597 -4.98 7.22 13.77
CA LEU A 597 -5.41 8.42 14.48
C LEU A 597 -6.15 8.00 15.76
N LEU A 598 -5.63 8.44 16.90
CA LEU A 598 -6.26 8.32 18.20
C LEU A 598 -6.82 9.71 18.59
N LYS A 599 -8.03 9.74 19.11
CA LYS A 599 -8.68 10.99 19.55
C LYS A 599 -9.18 10.83 20.96
#